data_3568c0d404a3a0b274a00a001358a0aa
#
_entry.id   3568c0d404a3a0b274a00a001358a0aa
#
_cell.length_a   1.000
_cell.length_b   1.000
_cell.length_c   1.000
_cell.angle_alpha   90.00
_cell.angle_beta   90.00
_cell.angle_gamma   90.00
#
_symmetry.space_group_name_H-M   'P 1'
#
loop_
_entity.id
_entity.type
_entity.pdbx_description
1 polymer ?
#
loop_
_entity_poly.entity_id
_entity_poly.type
_entity_poly.pdbx_seq_one_letter_code
_entity_poly.pdbx_strand_id
1 'polypeptide(L)'
;SKKIFLKKFFRYLFNFLFIIYLSLFCYFFFIFSNLSYLKIILYTVLFGCIASDIGGYVFGKIFKGPKITKISPNKTFSGALGSIIFTCLVVSSSLFFFTNNFSQLVIILSVIISLSCQIGDLFFSFLKRKAKIKDTGTFFPGHGGILDRMDGILLGIPFGLISIIILH
;
A
#
# COMPACT_ATOMS: atom_id res chain seq x y z
N SER A 1 2.50 -38.95 -2.82
CA SER A 1 1.13 -38.45 -3.08
C SER A 1 0.65 -37.44 -2.01
N LYS A 2 0.81 -37.69 -0.69
CA LYS A 2 0.36 -36.78 0.39
C LYS A 2 0.98 -35.37 0.30
N LYS A 3 2.27 -35.23 -0.03
CA LYS A 3 2.94 -33.91 -0.17
C LYS A 3 2.37 -33.07 -1.32
N ILE A 4 1.97 -33.70 -2.42
CA ILE A 4 1.39 -33.02 -3.57
C ILE A 4 -0.04 -32.55 -3.25
N PHE A 5 -0.80 -33.38 -2.56
CA PHE A 5 -2.14 -33.04 -2.09
C PHE A 5 -2.11 -31.85 -1.12
N LEU A 6 -1.22 -31.88 -0.12
CA LEU A 6 -1.03 -30.79 0.84
C LEU A 6 -0.65 -29.47 0.14
N LYS A 7 0.28 -29.49 -0.83
CA LYS A 7 0.63 -28.31 -1.62
C LYS A 7 -0.55 -27.73 -2.41
N LYS A 8 -1.37 -28.60 -3.03
CA LYS A 8 -2.58 -28.15 -3.74
C LYS A 8 -3.59 -27.55 -2.76
N PHE A 9 -3.84 -28.22 -1.65
CA PHE A 9 -4.76 -27.73 -0.62
C PHE A 9 -4.36 -26.34 -0.09
N PHE A 10 -3.10 -26.15 0.33
CA PHE A 10 -2.62 -24.85 0.78
C PHE A 10 -2.72 -23.77 -0.28
N ARG A 11 -2.51 -24.10 -1.55
CA ARG A 11 -2.67 -23.15 -2.65
C ARG A 11 -4.13 -22.71 -2.81
N TYR A 12 -5.08 -23.64 -2.77
CA TYR A 12 -6.51 -23.30 -2.83
C TYR A 12 -6.98 -22.50 -1.62
N LEU A 13 -6.53 -22.87 -0.44
CA LEU A 13 -6.82 -22.15 0.80
C LEU A 13 -6.30 -20.71 0.73
N PHE A 14 -5.08 -20.52 0.25
CA PHE A 14 -4.48 -19.19 0.12
C PHE A 14 -5.23 -18.32 -0.91
N ASN A 15 -5.61 -18.90 -2.04
CA ASN A 15 -6.42 -18.20 -3.04
C ASN A 15 -7.80 -17.81 -2.48
N PHE A 16 -8.43 -18.69 -1.73
CA PHE A 16 -9.72 -18.44 -1.09
C PHE A 16 -9.63 -17.29 -0.06
N LEU A 17 -8.61 -17.32 0.80
CA LEU A 17 -8.35 -16.25 1.77
C LEU A 17 -8.07 -14.91 1.08
N PHE A 18 -7.36 -14.94 -0.04
CA PHE A 18 -7.09 -13.72 -0.81
C PHE A 18 -8.35 -13.13 -1.44
N ILE A 19 -9.26 -13.97 -1.95
CA ILE A 19 -10.58 -13.52 -2.46
C ILE A 19 -11.41 -12.90 -1.34
N ILE A 20 -11.45 -13.53 -0.16
CA ILE A 20 -12.14 -12.98 1.02
C ILE A 20 -11.53 -11.61 1.39
N TYR A 21 -10.21 -11.52 1.43
CA TYR A 21 -9.52 -10.25 1.72
C TYR A 21 -9.92 -9.14 0.73
N LEU A 22 -9.92 -9.42 -0.58
CA LEU A 22 -10.33 -8.46 -1.59
C LEU A 22 -11.81 -8.05 -1.45
N SER A 23 -12.69 -9.02 -1.16
CA SER A 23 -14.12 -8.76 -0.94
C SER A 23 -14.35 -7.85 0.26
N LEU A 24 -13.65 -8.10 1.37
CA LEU A 24 -13.71 -7.27 2.57
C LEU A 24 -13.13 -5.87 2.31
N PHE A 25 -12.02 -5.78 1.58
CA PHE A 25 -11.43 -4.50 1.19
C PHE A 25 -12.41 -3.66 0.37
N CYS A 26 -13.05 -4.24 -0.65
CA CYS A 26 -14.05 -3.55 -1.46
C CYS A 26 -15.28 -3.14 -0.63
N TYR A 27 -15.73 -4.00 0.28
CA TYR A 27 -16.86 -3.72 1.16
C TYR A 27 -16.59 -2.54 2.10
N PHE A 28 -15.44 -2.55 2.79
CA PHE A 28 -15.04 -1.43 3.65
C PHE A 28 -14.81 -0.16 2.85
N PHE A 29 -14.16 -0.25 1.69
CA PHE A 29 -13.98 0.90 0.82
C PHE A 29 -15.32 1.53 0.42
N PHE A 30 -16.32 0.70 0.09
CA PHE A 30 -17.66 1.15 -0.25
C PHE A 30 -18.35 1.84 0.94
N ILE A 31 -18.30 1.27 2.15
CA ILE A 31 -18.88 1.89 3.35
C ILE A 31 -18.23 3.25 3.63
N PHE A 32 -16.89 3.30 3.66
CA PHE A 32 -16.17 4.53 3.95
C PHE A 32 -16.41 5.62 2.88
N SER A 33 -16.64 5.24 1.62
CA SER A 33 -16.92 6.20 0.56
C SER A 33 -18.34 6.80 0.61
N ASN A 34 -19.30 6.13 1.27
CA ASN A 34 -20.68 6.60 1.36
C ASN A 34 -20.94 7.53 2.57
N LEU A 35 -20.16 7.40 3.64
CA LEU A 35 -20.33 8.22 4.85
C LEU A 35 -19.47 9.48 4.76
N SER A 36 -20.07 10.66 4.80
CA SER A 36 -19.38 11.95 4.54
C SER A 36 -18.13 12.16 5.39
N TYR A 37 -18.17 11.84 6.67
CA TYR A 37 -17.02 11.98 7.58
C TYR A 37 -15.91 10.94 7.24
N LEU A 38 -16.29 9.68 7.08
CA LEU A 38 -15.35 8.60 6.77
C LEU A 38 -14.74 8.74 5.37
N LYS A 39 -15.45 9.38 4.46
CA LYS A 39 -14.99 9.70 3.11
C LYS A 39 -13.74 10.59 3.11
N ILE A 40 -13.70 11.60 3.96
CA ILE A 40 -12.53 12.49 4.12
C ILE A 40 -11.32 11.67 4.58
N ILE A 41 -11.52 10.83 5.59
CA ILE A 41 -10.49 9.94 6.13
C ILE A 41 -9.97 9.00 5.04
N LEU A 42 -10.87 8.35 4.30
CA LEU A 42 -10.52 7.43 3.23
C LEU A 42 -9.66 8.11 2.15
N TYR A 43 -10.08 9.29 1.69
CA TYR A 43 -9.31 10.04 0.69
C TYR A 43 -7.95 10.51 1.22
N THR A 44 -7.87 10.93 2.48
CA THR A 44 -6.59 11.30 3.09
C THR A 44 -5.62 10.12 3.11
N VAL A 45 -6.08 8.92 3.48
CA VAL A 45 -5.25 7.71 3.46
C VAL A 45 -4.88 7.33 2.04
N LEU A 46 -5.81 7.42 1.07
CA LEU A 46 -5.55 7.14 -0.34
C LEU A 46 -4.49 8.10 -0.92
N PHE A 47 -4.61 9.40 -0.67
CA PHE A 47 -3.59 10.38 -1.08
C PHE A 47 -2.25 10.11 -0.40
N GLY A 48 -2.25 9.66 0.85
CA GLY A 48 -1.06 9.21 1.56
C GLY A 48 -0.36 8.03 0.87
N CYS A 49 -1.13 7.03 0.41
CA CYS A 49 -0.58 5.89 -0.33
C CYS A 49 0.04 6.34 -1.66
N ILE A 50 -0.66 7.19 -2.43
CA ILE A 50 -0.15 7.73 -3.69
C ILE A 50 1.12 8.56 -3.45
N ALA A 51 1.12 9.38 -2.41
CA ALA A 51 2.28 10.19 -2.02
C ALA A 51 3.49 9.31 -1.65
N SER A 52 3.25 8.20 -0.95
CA SER A 52 4.30 7.22 -0.62
C SER A 52 4.99 6.69 -1.88
N ASP A 53 4.21 6.32 -2.90
CA ASP A 53 4.73 5.78 -4.15
C ASP A 53 5.52 6.84 -4.94
N ILE A 54 4.96 8.04 -5.06
CA ILE A 54 5.62 9.16 -5.74
C ILE A 54 6.92 9.54 -5.02
N GLY A 55 6.86 9.70 -3.69
CA GLY A 55 8.03 10.03 -2.87
C GLY A 55 9.12 8.97 -3.00
N GLY A 56 8.74 7.69 -2.94
CA GLY A 56 9.67 6.57 -3.12
C GLY A 56 10.36 6.56 -4.47
N TYR A 57 9.61 6.82 -5.53
CA TYR A 57 10.15 6.89 -6.89
C TYR A 57 11.09 8.10 -7.08
N VAL A 58 10.63 9.29 -6.71
CA VAL A 58 11.38 10.54 -6.92
C VAL A 58 12.68 10.54 -6.13
N PHE A 59 12.61 10.32 -4.82
CA PHE A 59 13.79 10.33 -3.96
C PHE A 59 14.73 9.16 -4.25
N GLY A 60 14.18 7.98 -4.57
CA GLY A 60 14.98 6.83 -4.98
C GLY A 60 15.76 7.06 -6.26
N LYS A 61 15.20 7.80 -7.22
CA LYS A 61 15.85 8.15 -8.49
C LYS A 61 16.90 9.24 -8.34
N ILE A 62 16.62 10.25 -7.50
CA ILE A 62 17.53 11.40 -7.28
C ILE A 62 18.73 10.98 -6.44
N PHE A 63 18.51 10.35 -5.30
CA PHE A 63 19.56 10.07 -4.33
C PHE A 63 20.27 8.72 -4.51
N LYS A 64 19.74 7.83 -5.36
CA LYS A 64 20.37 6.55 -5.74
C LYS A 64 21.01 5.78 -4.57
N GLY A 65 20.33 5.68 -3.44
CA GLY A 65 20.83 5.00 -2.24
C GLY A 65 20.99 3.48 -2.38
N PRO A 66 21.49 2.79 -1.33
CA PRO A 66 21.62 1.33 -1.34
C PRO A 66 20.26 0.66 -1.54
N LYS A 67 20.27 -0.49 -2.24
CA LYS A 67 19.07 -1.27 -2.53
C LYS A 67 18.56 -1.95 -1.26
N ILE A 68 17.24 -1.89 -1.01
CA ILE A 68 16.63 -2.50 0.18
C ILE A 68 16.60 -4.03 0.06
N THR A 69 16.24 -4.55 -1.12
CA THR A 69 16.06 -5.99 -1.32
C THR A 69 16.51 -6.45 -2.70
N LYS A 70 16.90 -7.74 -2.80
CA LYS A 70 17.18 -8.40 -4.08
C LYS A 70 15.92 -8.69 -4.89
N ILE A 71 14.75 -8.72 -4.26
CA ILE A 71 13.44 -9.04 -4.85
C ILE A 71 12.96 -7.89 -5.74
N SER A 72 13.18 -6.66 -5.32
CA SER A 72 12.84 -5.44 -6.05
C SER A 72 14.07 -4.52 -6.15
N PRO A 73 14.92 -4.68 -7.17
CA PRO A 73 16.20 -3.99 -7.27
C PRO A 73 16.07 -2.46 -7.49
N ASN A 74 14.88 -1.98 -7.80
CA ASN A 74 14.62 -0.55 -7.97
C ASN A 74 14.28 0.17 -6.67
N LYS A 75 14.03 -0.56 -5.57
CA LYS A 75 13.72 0.03 -4.26
C LYS A 75 15.01 0.34 -3.49
N THR A 76 15.18 1.60 -3.13
CA THR A 76 16.36 2.13 -2.43
C THR A 76 16.00 2.64 -1.04
N PHE A 77 16.98 2.69 -0.13
CA PHE A 77 16.80 3.23 1.21
C PHE A 77 16.42 4.73 1.19
N SER A 78 17.04 5.49 0.28
CA SER A 78 16.70 6.90 0.05
C SER A 78 15.25 7.06 -0.43
N GLY A 79 14.78 6.15 -1.29
CA GLY A 79 13.37 6.12 -1.70
C GLY A 79 12.43 5.83 -0.53
N ALA A 80 12.77 4.89 0.36
CA ALA A 80 11.94 4.59 1.53
C ALA A 80 11.81 5.79 2.49
N LEU A 81 12.91 6.50 2.74
CA LEU A 81 12.86 7.74 3.53
C LEU A 81 12.07 8.83 2.81
N GLY A 82 12.27 8.99 1.50
CA GLY A 82 11.51 9.93 0.67
C GLY A 82 10.01 9.64 0.67
N SER A 83 9.61 8.37 0.64
CA SER A 83 8.20 7.96 0.80
C SER A 83 7.62 8.50 2.11
N ILE A 84 8.32 8.29 3.25
CA ILE A 84 7.83 8.73 4.57
C ILE A 84 7.68 10.25 4.60
N ILE A 85 8.71 10.98 4.18
CA ILE A 85 8.70 12.46 4.20
C ILE A 85 7.56 13.00 3.34
N PHE A 86 7.41 12.47 2.11
CA PHE A 86 6.40 12.96 1.20
C PHE A 86 4.99 12.59 1.65
N THR A 87 4.80 11.41 2.25
CA THR A 87 3.53 11.02 2.86
C THR A 87 3.18 11.92 4.04
N CYS A 88 4.14 12.24 4.91
CA CYS A 88 3.93 13.17 6.03
C CYS A 88 3.47 14.54 5.53
N LEU A 89 4.08 15.08 4.49
CA LEU A 89 3.69 16.37 3.91
C LEU A 89 2.25 16.32 3.37
N VAL A 90 1.92 15.31 2.57
CA VAL A 90 0.61 15.22 1.90
C VAL A 90 -0.51 14.92 2.89
N VAL A 91 -0.33 13.98 3.81
CA VAL A 91 -1.35 13.63 4.81
C VAL A 91 -1.58 14.78 5.78
N SER A 92 -0.51 15.45 6.25
CA SER A 92 -0.64 16.60 7.14
C SER A 92 -1.35 17.76 6.47
N SER A 93 -0.98 18.10 5.24
CA SER A 93 -1.64 19.17 4.48
C SER A 93 -3.10 18.85 4.17
N SER A 94 -3.42 17.60 3.81
CA SER A 94 -4.81 17.17 3.53
C SER A 94 -5.68 17.27 4.80
N LEU A 95 -5.22 16.76 5.92
CA LEU A 95 -5.98 16.83 7.17
C LEU A 95 -6.13 18.28 7.65
N PHE A 96 -5.08 19.09 7.58
CA PHE A 96 -5.16 20.51 7.92
C PHE A 96 -6.20 21.24 7.05
N PHE A 97 -6.24 20.96 5.76
CA PHE A 97 -7.20 21.56 4.84
C PHE A 97 -8.65 21.21 5.18
N PHE A 98 -8.91 19.96 5.61
CA PHE A 98 -10.27 19.50 5.90
C PHE A 98 -10.72 19.78 7.35
N THR A 99 -9.81 19.82 8.32
CA THR A 99 -10.15 19.90 9.75
C THR A 99 -9.73 21.19 10.43
N ASN A 100 -8.88 21.99 9.77
CA ASN A 100 -8.19 23.18 10.33
C ASN A 100 -7.42 22.89 11.63
N ASN A 101 -7.19 21.62 11.96
CA ASN A 101 -6.47 21.19 13.15
C ASN A 101 -5.21 20.43 12.76
N PHE A 102 -4.11 20.73 13.43
CA PHE A 102 -2.87 19.99 13.33
C PHE A 102 -2.61 19.21 14.62
N SER A 103 -2.62 17.90 14.54
CA SER A 103 -2.27 17.02 15.65
C SER A 103 -0.95 16.30 15.37
N GLN A 104 -0.10 16.13 16.38
CA GLN A 104 1.13 15.34 16.25
C GLN A 104 0.86 13.88 15.87
N LEU A 105 -0.33 13.36 16.18
CA LEU A 105 -0.79 12.01 15.80
C LEU A 105 -0.83 11.82 14.28
N VAL A 106 -1.01 12.90 13.52
CA VAL A 106 -1.01 12.87 12.04
C VAL A 106 0.35 12.42 11.48
N ILE A 107 1.44 12.76 12.15
CA ILE A 107 2.78 12.33 11.75
C ILE A 107 2.92 10.82 11.92
N ILE A 108 2.48 10.28 13.06
CA ILE A 108 2.50 8.84 13.33
C ILE A 108 1.66 8.09 12.29
N LEU A 109 0.45 8.59 12.03
CA LEU A 109 -0.44 8.05 11.00
C LEU A 109 0.24 8.01 9.63
N SER A 110 0.88 9.11 9.22
CA SER A 110 1.58 9.20 7.94
C SER A 110 2.70 8.17 7.82
N VAL A 111 3.46 7.96 8.88
CA VAL A 111 4.53 6.94 8.93
C VAL A 111 3.94 5.54 8.78
N ILE A 112 2.83 5.24 9.48
CA ILE A 112 2.17 3.92 9.38
C ILE A 112 1.66 3.69 7.95
N ILE A 113 1.00 4.67 7.33
CA ILE A 113 0.52 4.58 5.95
C ILE A 113 1.69 4.29 5.00
N SER A 114 2.77 5.08 5.09
CA SER A 114 3.92 4.93 4.19
C SER A 114 4.60 3.57 4.36
N LEU A 115 4.83 3.12 5.59
CA LEU A 115 5.42 1.80 5.86
C LEU A 115 4.51 0.67 5.34
N SER A 116 3.21 0.77 5.55
CA SER A 116 2.25 -0.23 5.09
C SER A 116 2.21 -0.33 3.56
N CYS A 117 2.25 0.79 2.84
CA CYS A 117 2.38 0.82 1.38
C CYS A 117 3.68 0.16 0.92
N GLN A 118 4.81 0.51 1.53
CA GLN A 118 6.11 -0.07 1.17
C GLN A 118 6.16 -1.58 1.42
N ILE A 119 5.59 -2.05 2.54
CA ILE A 119 5.48 -3.48 2.85
C ILE A 119 4.56 -4.17 1.84
N GLY A 120 3.43 -3.55 1.48
CA GLY A 120 2.51 -4.03 0.46
C GLY A 120 3.19 -4.29 -0.85
N ASP A 121 3.86 -3.30 -1.37
CA ASP A 121 4.64 -3.41 -2.61
C ASP A 121 5.70 -4.51 -2.58
N LEU A 122 6.43 -4.64 -1.46
CA LEU A 122 7.43 -5.69 -1.30
C LEU A 122 6.79 -7.07 -1.24
N PHE A 123 5.67 -7.20 -0.52
CA PHE A 123 4.92 -8.45 -0.39
C PHE A 123 4.36 -8.93 -1.73
N PHE A 124 3.67 -8.05 -2.48
CA PHE A 124 3.17 -8.41 -3.80
C PHE A 124 4.28 -8.65 -4.81
N SER A 125 5.38 -7.90 -4.76
CA SER A 125 6.57 -8.17 -5.56
C SER A 125 7.15 -9.56 -5.26
N PHE A 126 7.22 -9.96 -3.99
CA PHE A 126 7.64 -11.30 -3.59
C PHE A 126 6.71 -12.39 -4.15
N LEU A 127 5.38 -12.20 -4.05
CA LEU A 127 4.40 -13.15 -4.59
C LEU A 127 4.55 -13.31 -6.11
N LYS A 128 4.73 -12.21 -6.84
CA LYS A 128 4.97 -12.24 -8.30
C LYS A 128 6.23 -13.05 -8.65
N ARG A 129 7.33 -12.82 -7.94
CA ARG A 129 8.58 -13.60 -8.17
C ARG A 129 8.41 -15.07 -7.83
N LYS A 130 7.69 -15.40 -6.75
CA LYS A 130 7.37 -16.80 -6.40
C LYS A 130 6.51 -17.47 -7.46
N ALA A 131 5.63 -16.74 -8.11
CA ALA A 131 4.83 -17.20 -9.25
C ALA A 131 5.62 -17.22 -10.58
N LYS A 132 6.91 -16.81 -10.60
CA LYS A 132 7.77 -16.69 -11.80
C LYS A 132 7.22 -15.72 -12.84
N ILE A 133 6.44 -14.73 -12.44
CA ILE A 133 5.93 -13.64 -13.27
C ILE A 133 6.54 -12.31 -12.81
N LYS A 134 6.52 -11.33 -13.69
CA LYS A 134 6.94 -9.97 -13.39
C LYS A 134 5.73 -9.08 -13.16
N ASP A 135 4.76 -9.19 -14.03
CA ASP A 135 3.54 -8.39 -14.05
C ASP A 135 2.31 -9.29 -13.96
N THR A 136 1.21 -8.84 -13.37
CA THR A 136 0.00 -9.65 -13.13
C THR A 136 -0.98 -9.66 -14.31
N GLY A 137 -0.67 -8.95 -15.39
CA GLY A 137 -1.49 -8.88 -16.60
C GLY A 137 -1.02 -7.80 -17.56
N THR A 138 -1.78 -7.63 -18.64
CA THR A 138 -1.50 -6.65 -19.72
C THR A 138 -2.65 -5.65 -19.88
N PHE A 139 -3.41 -5.40 -18.82
CA PHE A 139 -4.60 -4.53 -18.87
C PHE A 139 -4.23 -3.09 -19.28
N PHE A 140 -3.12 -2.58 -18.77
CA PHE A 140 -2.58 -1.28 -19.20
C PHE A 140 -1.40 -1.48 -20.16
N PRO A 141 -1.50 -1.06 -21.43
CA PRO A 141 -0.39 -1.15 -22.37
C PRO A 141 0.89 -0.50 -21.82
N GLY A 142 1.97 -1.28 -21.71
CA GLY A 142 3.25 -0.81 -21.18
C GLY A 142 3.34 -0.65 -19.65
N HIS A 143 2.25 -0.92 -18.91
CA HIS A 143 2.20 -0.64 -17.44
C HIS A 143 1.77 -1.84 -16.58
N GLY A 144 1.55 -3.03 -17.15
CA GLY A 144 1.18 -4.23 -16.40
C GLY A 144 -0.31 -4.35 -16.05
N GLY A 145 -0.63 -5.12 -15.04
CA GLY A 145 -2.00 -5.38 -14.59
C GLY A 145 -2.51 -4.36 -13.55
N ILE A 146 -3.81 -4.38 -13.29
CA ILE A 146 -4.46 -3.55 -12.25
C ILE A 146 -3.85 -3.83 -10.87
N LEU A 147 -3.61 -5.10 -10.53
CA LEU A 147 -3.04 -5.48 -9.25
C LEU A 147 -1.62 -4.91 -9.05
N ASP A 148 -0.86 -4.72 -10.13
CA ASP A 148 0.49 -4.13 -10.09
C ASP A 148 0.47 -2.64 -9.70
N ARG A 149 -0.70 -2.00 -9.76
CA ARG A 149 -0.91 -0.60 -9.40
C ARG A 149 -1.52 -0.42 -8.01
N MET A 150 -2.14 -1.47 -7.52
CA MET A 150 -2.84 -1.43 -6.24
C MET A 150 -2.07 -2.16 -5.12
N ASP A 151 -0.89 -2.71 -5.42
CA ASP A 151 -0.14 -3.55 -4.48
C ASP A 151 0.20 -2.82 -3.16
N GLY A 152 0.65 -1.57 -3.20
CA GLY A 152 0.85 -0.76 -2.00
C GLY A 152 -0.46 -0.34 -1.32
N ILE A 153 -1.46 0.05 -2.13
CA ILE A 153 -2.76 0.54 -1.65
C ILE A 153 -3.53 -0.54 -0.89
N LEU A 154 -3.47 -1.79 -1.36
CA LEU A 154 -4.16 -2.92 -0.72
C LEU A 154 -3.76 -3.13 0.74
N LEU A 155 -2.53 -2.86 1.13
CA LEU A 155 -2.12 -2.87 2.53
C LEU A 155 -2.16 -1.48 3.17
N GLY A 156 -1.84 -0.42 2.43
CA GLY A 156 -1.82 0.94 2.93
C GLY A 156 -3.16 1.44 3.47
N ILE A 157 -4.26 1.19 2.74
CA ILE A 157 -5.60 1.64 3.18
C ILE A 157 -6.07 0.92 4.44
N PRO A 158 -6.12 -0.42 4.53
CA PRO A 158 -6.59 -1.10 5.74
C PRO A 158 -5.78 -0.71 6.98
N PHE A 159 -4.45 -0.72 6.90
CA PHE A 159 -3.60 -0.35 8.04
C PHE A 159 -3.69 1.13 8.38
N GLY A 160 -3.83 2.01 7.38
CA GLY A 160 -4.08 3.44 7.59
C GLY A 160 -5.40 3.69 8.30
N LEU A 161 -6.49 3.04 7.89
CA LEU A 161 -7.80 3.17 8.55
C LEU A 161 -7.80 2.59 9.96
N ILE A 162 -7.19 1.42 10.18
CA ILE A 162 -7.06 0.82 11.52
C ILE A 162 -6.24 1.74 12.43
N SER A 163 -5.16 2.34 11.94
CA SER A 163 -4.34 3.24 12.75
C SER A 163 -5.08 4.50 13.18
N ILE A 164 -6.01 5.02 12.37
CA ILE A 164 -6.87 6.14 12.76
C ILE A 164 -7.79 5.73 13.91
N ILE A 165 -8.40 4.54 13.85
CA ILE A 165 -9.29 4.04 14.91
C ILE A 165 -8.54 3.84 16.23
N ILE A 166 -7.27 3.42 16.17
CA ILE A 166 -6.45 3.20 17.39
C ILE A 166 -5.93 4.52 17.98
N LEU A 167 -5.65 5.51 17.14
CA LEU A 167 -5.07 6.78 17.55
C LEU A 167 -6.12 7.83 17.97
N HIS A 168 -7.40 7.59 17.68
CA HIS A 168 -8.51 8.46 18.05
C HIS A 168 -9.08 8.05 19.39
#